data_428a730fb4ed2eda0492aed9e5b8371e
#
_entry.id   428a730fb4ed2eda0492aed9e5b8371e
#
_cell.length_a   1.000
_cell.length_b   1.000
_cell.length_c   1.000
_cell.angle_alpha   90.00
_cell.angle_beta   90.00
_cell.angle_gamma   90.00
#
_symmetry.space_group_name_H-M   'P 1'
#
loop_
_entity.id
_entity.type
_entity.pdbx_description
1 polymer ?
#
loop_
_entity_poly.entity_id
_entity_poly.type
_entity_poly.pdbx_seq_one_letter_code
_entity_poly.pdbx_strand_id
1 'polypeptide(L)'
;MLYAYDQKYWKCILHFGAKGLNKKIKVAEELIHIKDITVIESSSIDTLNSFDIIIPIVHKKTALSYLLLGGLEREEMNYSPEIKHMPFIQTLTSIIVVAIENKRFASELLEQEVQKKEIQVAGEMQKLLFPLEFPKNKYIEVAARYEP
;
A
#
# COMPACT_ATOMS: atom_id res chain seq x y z
N MET A 1 9.44 3.47 13.77
CA MET A 1 8.12 3.56 13.10
C MET A 1 8.25 3.21 11.64
N LEU A 2 7.29 2.52 11.05
CA LEU A 2 7.28 2.20 9.61
C LEU A 2 6.00 2.73 8.98
N TYR A 3 6.14 3.59 7.99
CA TYR A 3 5.05 4.10 7.17
C TYR A 3 5.08 3.44 5.80
N ALA A 4 3.93 3.00 5.31
CA ALA A 4 3.78 2.50 3.94
C ALA A 4 2.67 3.26 3.21
N TYR A 5 2.82 3.38 1.89
CA TYR A 5 1.82 3.99 1.03
C TYR A 5 0.73 2.98 0.70
N ASP A 6 -0.52 3.33 1.00
CA ASP A 6 -1.70 2.51 0.77
C ASP A 6 -2.57 3.16 -0.31
N GLN A 7 -2.15 3.05 -1.56
CA GLN A 7 -2.78 3.56 -2.80
C GLN A 7 -3.31 5.01 -2.76
N LYS A 8 -3.77 5.50 -1.61
CA LYS A 8 -4.38 6.83 -1.46
C LYS A 8 -3.72 7.68 -0.38
N TYR A 9 -3.16 7.05 0.64
CA TYR A 9 -2.58 7.76 1.78
C TYR A 9 -1.46 6.97 2.44
N TRP A 10 -0.64 7.67 3.20
CA TRP A 10 0.42 7.07 3.99
C TRP A 10 -0.14 6.56 5.32
N LYS A 11 0.17 5.31 5.65
CA LYS A 11 -0.29 4.66 6.88
C LYS A 11 0.90 4.19 7.70
N CYS A 12 0.88 4.45 8.99
CA CYS A 12 1.82 3.82 9.93
C CYS A 12 1.42 2.36 10.15
N ILE A 13 2.22 1.43 9.66
CA ILE A 13 1.97 -0.02 9.73
C ILE A 13 2.68 -0.68 10.90
N LEU A 14 3.76 -0.08 11.41
CA LEU A 14 4.51 -0.57 12.56
C LEU A 14 4.92 0.61 13.43
N HIS A 15 4.69 0.46 14.74
CA HIS A 15 5.09 1.41 15.75
C HIS A 15 5.62 0.65 16.97
N PHE A 16 6.86 0.91 17.34
CA PHE A 16 7.50 0.28 18.48
C PHE A 16 8.36 1.29 19.23
N GLY A 17 8.30 1.28 20.57
CA GLY A 17 9.16 2.09 21.44
C GLY A 17 8.88 3.60 21.48
N ALA A 18 8.12 4.15 20.54
CA ALA A 18 7.87 5.59 20.43
C ALA A 18 6.76 6.06 21.39
N LYS A 19 7.01 5.95 22.71
CA LYS A 19 6.07 6.42 23.73
C LYS A 19 5.96 7.95 23.66
N GLY A 20 4.74 8.47 23.56
CA GLY A 20 4.48 9.91 23.59
C GLY A 20 4.51 10.62 22.22
N LEU A 21 4.82 9.95 21.12
CA LEU A 21 4.72 10.51 19.77
C LEU A 21 3.25 10.48 19.29
N ASN A 22 2.42 11.34 19.89
CA ASN A 22 1.02 11.50 19.48
C ASN A 22 0.86 12.34 18.20
N LYS A 23 1.93 12.86 17.64
CA LYS A 23 1.91 13.66 16.41
C LYS A 23 2.01 12.75 15.19
N LYS A 24 1.01 12.79 14.33
CA LYS A 24 1.03 12.10 13.04
C LYS A 24 2.02 12.80 12.11
N ILE A 25 3.05 12.09 11.68
CA ILE A 25 3.99 12.54 10.65
C ILE A 25 3.23 12.62 9.34
N LYS A 26 3.28 13.77 8.68
CA LYS A 26 2.71 13.98 7.35
C LYS A 26 3.72 13.55 6.28
N VAL A 27 3.79 12.27 6.03
CA VAL A 27 4.81 11.67 5.14
C VAL A 27 4.86 12.34 3.77
N ALA A 28 3.71 12.71 3.20
CA ALA A 28 3.63 13.34 1.88
C ALA A 28 4.25 14.74 1.84
N GLU A 29 4.28 15.45 2.97
CA GLU A 29 4.84 16.80 3.07
C GLU A 29 6.28 16.77 3.59
N GLU A 30 6.54 15.90 4.56
CA GLU A 30 7.75 15.90 5.37
C GLU A 30 8.84 14.95 4.84
N LEU A 31 8.45 13.79 4.27
CA LEU A 31 9.41 12.72 3.92
C LEU A 31 9.56 12.46 2.43
N ILE A 32 8.62 12.87 1.58
CA ILE A 32 8.58 12.45 0.16
C ILE A 32 9.82 12.85 -0.65
N HIS A 33 10.51 13.88 -0.22
CA HIS A 33 11.73 14.38 -0.86
C HIS A 33 12.99 13.61 -0.44
N ILE A 34 12.90 12.80 0.64
CA ILE A 34 14.02 12.00 1.15
C ILE A 34 14.09 10.71 0.32
N LYS A 35 15.16 10.57 -0.46
CA LYS A 35 15.36 9.43 -1.37
C LYS A 35 16.44 8.47 -0.92
N ASP A 36 17.31 8.92 -0.02
CA ASP A 36 18.44 8.16 0.51
C ASP A 36 18.36 8.09 2.02
N ILE A 37 19.14 7.17 2.62
CA ILE A 37 19.25 7.07 4.08
C ILE A 37 19.73 8.42 4.60
N THR A 38 18.96 9.01 5.49
CA THR A 38 19.23 10.34 6.03
C THR A 38 19.34 10.26 7.55
N VAL A 39 20.45 10.77 8.08
CA VAL A 39 20.65 10.98 9.52
C VAL A 39 20.08 12.35 9.88
N ILE A 40 19.29 12.40 10.94
CA ILE A 40 18.66 13.62 11.44
C ILE A 40 19.51 14.16 12.60
N GLU A 41 20.32 15.17 12.35
CA GLU A 41 21.04 15.87 13.42
C GLU A 41 20.12 16.91 14.10
N SER A 42 19.38 17.66 13.30
CA SER A 42 18.34 18.59 13.73
C SER A 42 17.34 18.80 12.59
N SER A 43 16.06 18.82 12.90
CA SER A 43 15.02 19.12 11.92
C SER A 43 14.22 20.34 12.35
N SER A 44 13.82 21.18 11.39
CA SER A 44 12.84 22.23 11.60
C SER A 44 11.45 21.68 11.95
N ILE A 45 11.25 20.39 11.77
CA ILE A 45 10.00 19.67 12.01
C ILE A 45 10.12 18.97 13.36
N ASP A 46 9.45 19.47 14.38
CA ASP A 46 9.48 18.93 15.75
C ASP A 46 9.22 17.44 15.85
N THR A 47 8.35 16.91 14.97
CA THR A 47 8.00 15.50 14.98
C THR A 47 9.16 14.60 14.56
N LEU A 48 10.05 15.09 13.69
CA LEU A 48 11.21 14.36 13.20
C LEU A 48 12.39 14.39 14.19
N ASN A 49 12.46 15.37 15.06
CA ASN A 49 13.53 15.46 16.09
C ASN A 49 13.54 14.30 17.09
N SER A 50 12.50 13.50 17.10
CA SER A 50 12.44 12.28 17.93
C SER A 50 13.05 11.06 17.25
N PHE A 51 13.54 11.21 16.02
CA PHE A 51 14.18 10.16 15.25
C PHE A 51 15.59 10.58 14.85
N ASP A 52 16.46 9.62 14.73
CA ASP A 52 17.87 9.82 14.39
C ASP A 52 18.14 9.47 12.93
N ILE A 53 17.38 8.51 12.37
CA ILE A 53 17.60 8.02 11.01
C ILE A 53 16.27 7.78 10.30
N ILE A 54 16.25 8.19 9.02
CA ILE A 54 15.17 7.89 8.07
C ILE A 54 15.72 7.00 6.96
N ILE A 55 15.07 5.85 6.74
CA ILE A 55 15.41 4.91 5.68
C ILE A 55 14.24 4.84 4.70
N PRO A 56 14.36 5.43 3.51
CA PRO A 56 13.37 5.28 2.45
C PRO A 56 13.48 3.92 1.78
N ILE A 57 12.35 3.27 1.52
CA ILE A 57 12.25 2.09 0.69
C ILE A 57 11.66 2.51 -0.65
N VAL A 58 12.49 2.46 -1.69
CA VAL A 58 12.15 2.97 -3.02
C VAL A 58 12.07 1.82 -4.02
N HIS A 59 11.03 1.80 -4.84
CA HIS A 59 10.91 0.90 -5.98
C HIS A 59 10.61 1.70 -7.24
N LYS A 60 11.38 1.48 -8.32
CA LYS A 60 11.23 2.20 -9.62
C LYS A 60 11.09 3.73 -9.45
N LYS A 61 11.91 4.33 -8.59
CA LYS A 61 11.92 5.78 -8.26
C LYS A 61 10.73 6.28 -7.44
N THR A 62 9.83 5.40 -7.01
CA THR A 62 8.70 5.75 -6.15
C THR A 62 8.95 5.23 -4.74
N ALA A 63 8.78 6.08 -3.75
CA ALA A 63 8.86 5.66 -2.35
C ALA A 63 7.64 4.82 -1.99
N LEU A 64 7.88 3.59 -1.53
CA LEU A 64 6.85 2.67 -1.06
C LEU A 64 6.67 2.76 0.45
N SER A 65 7.74 3.02 1.17
CA SER A 65 7.68 3.16 2.63
C SER A 65 8.84 3.98 3.18
N TYR A 66 8.68 4.41 4.43
CA TYR A 66 9.71 5.08 5.22
C TYR A 66 9.83 4.41 6.57
N LEU A 67 11.04 3.94 6.91
CA LEU A 67 11.38 3.46 8.24
C LEU A 67 12.07 4.59 8.99
N LEU A 68 11.53 4.95 10.17
CA LEU A 68 12.10 5.94 11.06
C LEU A 68 12.60 5.22 12.32
N LEU A 69 13.87 5.42 12.62
CA LEU A 69 14.55 4.89 13.80
C LEU A 69 14.92 6.06 14.70
N GLY A 70 14.77 5.88 16.00
CA GLY A 70 15.14 6.85 17.01
C GLY A 70 15.61 6.16 18.29
N GLY A 71 16.24 6.92 19.17
CA GLY A 71 16.80 6.43 20.43
C GLY A 71 18.19 5.83 20.27
N LEU A 72 18.91 6.21 19.19
CA LEU A 72 20.32 5.88 19.01
C LEU A 72 21.17 6.84 19.86
N GLU A 73 22.13 6.31 20.61
CA GLU A 73 23.05 7.16 21.39
C GLU A 73 23.97 7.93 20.43
N ARG A 74 23.89 9.26 20.46
CA ARG A 74 24.58 10.14 19.50
C ARG A 74 26.12 10.03 19.56
N GLU A 75 26.64 9.76 20.74
CA GLU A 75 28.10 9.58 20.93
C GLU A 75 28.63 8.33 20.20
N GLU A 76 27.78 7.36 19.99
CA GLU A 76 28.11 6.10 19.32
C GLU A 76 27.78 6.11 17.82
N MET A 77 27.11 7.13 17.28
CA MET A 77 26.67 7.13 15.88
C MET A 77 27.79 6.95 14.86
N ASN A 78 29.00 7.43 15.14
CA ASN A 78 30.15 7.24 14.25
C ASN A 78 30.76 5.84 14.29
N TYR A 79 30.52 5.07 15.35
CA TYR A 79 31.10 3.74 15.58
C TYR A 79 30.04 2.69 15.95
N SER A 80 28.76 3.07 16.00
CA SER A 80 27.70 2.20 16.45
C SER A 80 27.51 1.02 15.52
N PRO A 81 27.31 -0.19 16.06
CA PRO A 81 27.01 -1.39 15.27
C PRO A 81 25.78 -1.19 14.38
N GLU A 82 24.83 -0.34 14.79
CA GLU A 82 23.60 -0.05 14.07
C GLU A 82 23.85 0.56 12.70
N ILE A 83 24.85 1.48 12.59
CA ILE A 83 25.23 2.08 11.29
C ILE A 83 25.86 1.06 10.38
N LYS A 84 26.67 0.14 10.90
CA LYS A 84 27.25 -0.96 10.12
C LYS A 84 26.19 -1.91 9.57
N HIS A 85 25.08 -2.04 10.31
CA HIS A 85 23.97 -2.91 9.91
C HIS A 85 22.88 -2.19 9.10
N MET A 86 23.05 -0.91 8.79
CA MET A 86 22.07 -0.13 8.04
C MET A 86 21.64 -0.76 6.70
N PRO A 87 22.57 -1.26 5.86
CA PRO A 87 22.19 -1.96 4.64
C PRO A 87 21.35 -3.22 4.89
N PHE A 88 21.66 -3.93 5.99
CA PHE A 88 20.88 -5.10 6.39
C PHE A 88 19.46 -4.70 6.83
N ILE A 89 19.33 -3.65 7.66
CA ILE A 89 18.03 -3.12 8.10
C ILE A 89 17.23 -2.66 6.88
N GLN A 90 17.84 -1.96 5.94
CA GLN A 90 17.20 -1.53 4.70
C GLN A 90 16.71 -2.73 3.87
N THR A 91 17.53 -3.73 3.71
CA THR A 91 17.18 -4.95 2.97
C THR A 91 16.03 -5.69 3.65
N LEU A 92 16.11 -5.88 4.95
CA LEU A 92 15.06 -6.54 5.73
C LEU A 92 13.73 -5.78 5.62
N THR A 93 13.78 -4.46 5.77
CA THR A 93 12.59 -3.60 5.63
C THR A 93 12.02 -3.69 4.21
N SER A 94 12.86 -3.72 3.19
CA SER A 94 12.42 -3.89 1.79
C SER A 94 11.69 -5.21 1.59
N ILE A 95 12.21 -6.31 2.16
CA ILE A 95 11.56 -7.62 2.08
C ILE A 95 10.17 -7.59 2.75
N ILE A 96 10.09 -6.98 3.93
CA ILE A 96 8.81 -6.86 4.67
C ILE A 96 7.80 -6.07 3.84
N VAL A 97 8.21 -4.93 3.28
CA VAL A 97 7.33 -4.09 2.46
C VAL A 97 6.85 -4.83 1.22
N VAL A 98 7.76 -5.52 0.51
CA VAL A 98 7.39 -6.32 -0.66
C VAL A 98 6.41 -7.45 -0.29
N ALA A 99 6.60 -8.10 0.86
CA ALA A 99 5.68 -9.13 1.33
C ALA A 99 4.28 -8.57 1.63
N ILE A 100 4.19 -7.39 2.22
CA ILE A 100 2.93 -6.68 2.48
C ILE A 100 2.23 -6.33 1.16
N GLU A 101 2.97 -5.78 0.20
CA GLU A 101 2.45 -5.44 -1.12
C GLU A 101 1.94 -6.68 -1.88
N ASN A 102 2.71 -7.77 -1.87
CA ASN A 102 2.29 -9.03 -2.49
C ASN A 102 0.99 -9.57 -1.88
N LYS A 103 0.86 -9.51 -0.54
CA LYS A 103 -0.37 -9.92 0.13
C LYS A 103 -1.55 -9.05 -0.29
N ARG A 104 -1.35 -7.74 -0.42
CA ARG A 104 -2.37 -6.80 -0.88
C ARG A 104 -2.82 -7.12 -2.31
N PHE A 105 -1.87 -7.29 -3.24
CA PHE A 105 -2.19 -7.66 -4.62
C PHE A 105 -2.95 -8.97 -4.71
N ALA A 106 -2.59 -9.97 -3.90
CA ALA A 106 -3.33 -11.23 -3.87
C ALA A 106 -4.80 -11.03 -3.42
N SER A 107 -5.04 -10.16 -2.43
CA SER A 107 -6.40 -9.83 -1.99
C SER A 107 -7.19 -9.10 -3.07
N GLU A 108 -6.58 -8.13 -3.74
CA GLU A 108 -7.21 -7.38 -4.84
C GLU A 108 -7.58 -8.29 -6.02
N LEU A 109 -6.71 -9.24 -6.38
CA LEU A 109 -7.00 -10.23 -7.42
C LEU A 109 -8.20 -11.11 -7.07
N LEU A 110 -8.28 -11.57 -5.81
CA LEU A 110 -9.42 -12.36 -5.32
C LEU A 110 -10.73 -11.58 -5.41
N GLU A 111 -10.72 -10.30 -5.01
CA GLU A 111 -11.92 -9.45 -5.13
C GLU A 111 -12.35 -9.27 -6.59
N GLN A 112 -11.39 -9.06 -7.50
CA GLN A 112 -11.68 -8.97 -8.93
C GLN A 112 -12.25 -10.27 -9.49
N GLU A 113 -11.74 -11.42 -9.07
CA GLU A 113 -12.28 -12.73 -9.49
C GLU A 113 -13.72 -12.95 -8.99
N VAL A 114 -14.01 -12.54 -7.75
CA VAL A 114 -15.38 -12.62 -7.21
C VAL A 114 -16.32 -11.74 -8.01
N GLN A 115 -15.96 -10.47 -8.24
CA GLN A 115 -16.76 -9.54 -9.03
C GLN A 115 -17.00 -10.07 -10.46
N LYS A 116 -15.97 -10.65 -11.10
CA LYS A 116 -16.11 -11.23 -12.43
C LYS A 116 -17.09 -12.40 -12.44
N LYS A 117 -17.05 -13.26 -11.44
CA LYS A 117 -18.02 -14.36 -11.29
C LYS A 117 -19.44 -13.85 -11.06
N GLU A 118 -19.62 -12.84 -10.23
CA GLU A 118 -20.93 -12.22 -9.99
C GLU A 118 -21.54 -11.68 -11.28
N ILE A 119 -20.74 -10.97 -12.08
CA ILE A 119 -21.17 -10.45 -13.40
C ILE A 119 -21.53 -11.60 -14.33
N GLN A 120 -20.73 -12.67 -14.36
CA GLN A 120 -21.00 -13.84 -15.20
C GLN A 120 -22.33 -14.51 -14.80
N VAL A 121 -22.54 -14.75 -13.50
CA VAL A 121 -23.78 -15.35 -12.98
C VAL A 121 -24.98 -14.46 -13.28
N ALA A 122 -24.86 -13.15 -13.10
CA ALA A 122 -25.92 -12.22 -13.47
C ALA A 122 -26.27 -12.30 -14.96
N GLY A 123 -25.25 -12.39 -15.83
CA GLY A 123 -25.44 -12.55 -17.27
C GLY A 123 -26.11 -13.87 -17.64
N GLU A 124 -25.78 -14.97 -16.94
CA GLU A 124 -26.42 -16.27 -17.14
C GLU A 124 -27.88 -16.23 -16.68
N MET A 125 -28.16 -15.67 -15.50
CA MET A 125 -29.54 -15.48 -15.01
C MET A 125 -30.38 -14.62 -15.96
N GLN A 126 -29.78 -13.54 -16.48
CA GLN A 126 -30.46 -12.70 -17.44
C GLN A 126 -30.83 -13.43 -18.71
N LYS A 127 -29.97 -14.31 -19.24
CA LYS A 127 -30.28 -15.16 -20.40
C LYS A 127 -31.43 -16.11 -20.13
N LEU A 128 -31.54 -16.64 -18.89
CA LEU A 128 -32.64 -17.53 -18.51
C LEU A 128 -34.00 -16.80 -18.41
N LEU A 129 -34.00 -15.50 -18.17
CA LEU A 129 -35.21 -14.70 -18.09
C LEU A 129 -35.79 -14.34 -19.48
N PHE A 130 -34.97 -14.46 -20.53
CA PHE A 130 -35.44 -14.24 -21.89
C PHE A 130 -35.98 -15.55 -22.49
N PRO A 131 -37.19 -15.52 -23.07
CA PRO A 131 -37.70 -16.68 -23.75
C PRO A 131 -36.81 -17.04 -24.96
N LEU A 132 -36.40 -18.30 -25.05
CA LEU A 132 -35.61 -18.80 -26.16
C LEU A 132 -36.39 -18.79 -27.48
N GLU A 133 -37.73 -18.90 -27.42
CA GLU A 133 -38.63 -18.86 -28.56
C GLU A 133 -39.75 -17.85 -28.31
N PHE A 134 -39.97 -16.98 -29.28
CA PHE A 134 -41.08 -16.06 -29.27
C PHE A 134 -42.32 -16.70 -29.92
N PRO A 135 -43.53 -16.39 -29.43
CA PRO A 135 -44.75 -16.93 -30.01
C PRO A 135 -44.86 -16.50 -31.47
N LYS A 136 -44.97 -17.49 -32.34
CA LYS A 136 -45.21 -17.32 -33.77
C LYS A 136 -46.52 -18.03 -34.16
N ASN A 137 -47.45 -17.29 -34.64
CA ASN A 137 -48.71 -17.84 -35.17
C ASN A 137 -49.11 -17.16 -36.49
N LYS A 138 -50.25 -17.57 -37.05
CA LYS A 138 -50.74 -17.06 -38.35
C LYS A 138 -50.94 -15.54 -38.38
N TYR A 139 -51.06 -14.90 -37.22
CA TYR A 139 -51.46 -13.48 -37.12
C TYR A 139 -50.35 -12.60 -36.51
N ILE A 140 -49.42 -13.19 -35.73
CA ILE A 140 -48.40 -12.44 -35.01
C ILE A 140 -47.06 -13.16 -35.10
N GLU A 141 -46.03 -12.41 -35.49
CA GLU A 141 -44.64 -12.80 -35.38
C GLU A 141 -43.92 -11.77 -34.51
N VAL A 142 -43.34 -12.22 -33.41
CA VAL A 142 -42.61 -11.35 -32.45
C VAL A 142 -41.14 -11.59 -32.62
N ALA A 143 -40.38 -10.51 -32.81
CA ALA A 143 -38.93 -10.52 -32.76
C ALA A 143 -38.47 -9.52 -31.69
N ALA A 144 -37.53 -9.92 -30.82
CA ALA A 144 -36.92 -9.03 -29.86
C ALA A 144 -35.39 -9.14 -29.97
N ARG A 145 -34.76 -7.99 -29.87
CA ARG A 145 -33.30 -7.90 -29.78
C ARG A 145 -32.94 -7.26 -28.42
N TYR A 146 -32.06 -7.92 -27.69
CA TYR A 146 -31.48 -7.39 -26.47
C TYR A 146 -30.00 -7.10 -26.71
N GLU A 147 -29.58 -5.89 -26.42
CA GLU A 147 -28.17 -5.48 -26.37
C GLU A 147 -27.85 -5.19 -24.90
N PRO A 148 -26.95 -5.96 -24.27
CA PRO A 148 -26.56 -5.75 -22.87
C PRO A 148 -25.71 -4.49 -22.71
#